data_d3f08e1b1fb3c0c16faa55e0a24521e5
#
_entry.id   d3f08e1b1fb3c0c16faa55e0a24521e5
#
_cell.length_a   1.000
_cell.length_b   1.000
_cell.length_c   1.000
_cell.angle_alpha   90.00
_cell.angle_beta   90.00
_cell.angle_gamma   90.00
#
_symmetry.space_group_name_H-M   'P 1'
#
loop_
_entity.id
_entity.type
_entity.pdbx_description
1 polymer ?
#
loop_
_entity_poly.entity_id
_entity_poly.type
_entity_poly.pdbx_seq_one_letter_code
_entity_poly.pdbx_strand_id
1 'polypeptide(L)'
;MKGTARIIAFLAALMLCLPLAAQYRDDQFKRDAFTQTYADTTEKTKTDTTQLFNFKEFFGGLAHKRTASLKTLTMGSTIFIGGNQIYHKQYWKLPIIYGGIGAGIYGGIHFGNMYKSTGEAQYKTYSTLSYVGAGLVWWGSLMDGAVCFKSDKSPDPARSTVYSLLLPGLGQVYNGEFWKVPLYLGLMAGSVNFVVDNNLQYIRWKATYDAATSEDESVEKPPYSAENAKMFRDLYRRYRDYSILAVALTYLIQVIDANVFAYMQDFEVNDDISMRIEPAVQPIQYAVGGIPQAGMSVGMSVGLRF
;
A
#
# COMPACT_ATOMS: atom_id res chain seq x y z
N MET A 1 -28.88 -3.50 -1.55
CA MET A 1 -28.82 -2.20 -0.86
C MET A 1 -28.66 -2.24 0.67
N LYS A 2 -29.22 -3.22 1.40
CA LYS A 2 -29.06 -3.27 2.89
C LYS A 2 -27.65 -3.70 3.37
N GLY A 3 -26.87 -4.41 2.56
CA GLY A 3 -25.50 -4.84 2.92
C GLY A 3 -24.47 -3.73 2.78
N THR A 4 -24.54 -2.93 1.73
CA THR A 4 -23.61 -1.83 1.45
C THR A 4 -23.72 -0.71 2.47
N ALA A 5 -24.95 -0.37 2.91
CA ALA A 5 -25.20 0.60 3.96
C ALA A 5 -24.57 0.18 5.31
N ARG A 6 -24.56 -1.12 5.62
CA ARG A 6 -23.92 -1.65 6.85
C ARG A 6 -22.39 -1.57 6.80
N ILE A 7 -21.79 -1.82 5.63
CA ILE A 7 -20.33 -1.71 5.44
C ILE A 7 -19.89 -0.24 5.53
N ILE A 8 -20.64 0.67 4.91
CA ILE A 8 -20.38 2.12 4.99
C ILE A 8 -20.56 2.64 6.42
N ALA A 9 -21.61 2.19 7.14
CA ALA A 9 -21.81 2.56 8.53
C ALA A 9 -20.70 2.00 9.46
N PHE A 10 -20.22 0.79 9.21
CA PHE A 10 -19.11 0.21 9.97
C PHE A 10 -17.79 0.95 9.71
N LEU A 11 -17.50 1.32 8.46
CA LEU A 11 -16.32 2.13 8.11
C LEU A 11 -16.42 3.55 8.67
N ALA A 12 -17.61 4.16 8.66
CA ALA A 12 -17.85 5.47 9.28
C ALA A 12 -17.68 5.41 10.82
N ALA A 13 -18.16 4.34 11.47
CA ALA A 13 -17.96 4.12 12.90
C ALA A 13 -16.48 3.87 13.24
N LEU A 14 -15.74 3.17 12.39
CA LEU A 14 -14.29 2.97 12.53
C LEU A 14 -13.53 4.29 12.40
N MET A 15 -13.95 5.19 11.51
CA MET A 15 -13.39 6.54 11.39
C MET A 15 -13.62 7.42 12.62
N LEU A 16 -14.77 7.26 13.28
CA LEU A 16 -15.11 8.02 14.49
C LEU A 16 -14.43 7.49 15.76
N CYS A 17 -14.00 6.22 15.77
CA CYS A 17 -13.30 5.61 16.90
C CYS A 17 -11.78 5.84 16.91
N LEU A 18 -11.19 6.35 15.82
CA LEU A 18 -9.78 6.70 15.82
C LEU A 18 -9.60 8.07 16.50
N PRO A 19 -8.86 8.18 17.61
CA PRO A 19 -8.53 9.47 18.17
C PRO A 19 -7.78 10.27 17.11
N LEU A 20 -8.28 11.45 16.77
CA LEU A 20 -7.62 12.48 15.97
C LEU A 20 -6.40 13.04 16.74
N ALA A 21 -5.48 12.15 17.08
CA ALA A 21 -4.15 12.52 17.53
C ALA A 21 -3.28 12.75 16.27
N ALA A 22 -3.55 13.84 15.57
CA ALA A 22 -2.55 14.48 14.74
C ALA A 22 -1.47 14.99 15.69
N GLN A 23 -0.67 14.09 16.25
CA GLN A 23 0.56 14.45 16.93
C GLN A 23 1.61 14.72 15.85
N TYR A 24 1.67 15.96 15.46
CA TYR A 24 2.86 16.56 14.87
C TYR A 24 4.01 16.30 15.86
N ARG A 25 4.87 15.37 15.56
CA ARG A 25 6.05 15.05 16.36
C ARG A 25 7.14 16.07 16.03
N ASP A 26 7.07 17.22 16.71
CA ASP A 26 8.04 18.33 16.55
C ASP A 26 9.42 18.01 17.15
N ASP A 27 9.53 16.92 17.90
CA ASP A 27 10.73 16.66 18.72
C ASP A 27 11.82 15.82 18.04
N GLN A 28 11.54 15.20 16.89
CA GLN A 28 12.55 14.43 16.16
C GLN A 28 13.30 15.24 15.11
N PHE A 29 12.81 16.41 14.74
CA PHE A 29 13.42 17.26 13.72
C PHE A 29 14.68 18.01 14.19
N LYS A 30 15.03 17.97 15.47
CA LYS A 30 16.04 18.90 16.04
C LYS A 30 17.39 18.30 16.40
N ARG A 31 17.68 17.02 16.21
CA ARG A 31 18.89 16.44 16.83
C ARG A 31 20.11 16.19 15.97
N ASP A 32 20.03 15.94 14.70
CA ASP A 32 21.20 15.42 13.96
C ASP A 32 21.54 16.11 12.64
N ALA A 33 21.01 17.31 12.40
CA ALA A 33 21.26 18.08 11.17
C ALA A 33 22.74 18.47 10.96
N PHE A 34 23.58 18.39 12.01
CA PHE A 34 24.94 18.93 11.97
C PHE A 34 26.07 17.90 11.91
N THR A 35 25.80 16.62 11.85
CA THR A 35 26.86 15.60 11.85
C THR A 35 27.10 14.91 10.51
N GLN A 36 26.33 15.22 9.48
CA GLN A 36 26.65 14.73 8.13
C GLN A 36 27.72 15.63 7.49
N THR A 37 28.97 15.33 7.79
CA THR A 37 30.10 15.73 6.92
C THR A 37 29.78 15.23 5.52
N TYR A 38 29.81 16.13 4.53
CA TYR A 38 29.80 15.83 3.09
C TYR A 38 31.09 15.04 2.74
N ALA A 39 31.27 13.89 3.35
CA ALA A 39 32.31 12.95 3.01
C ALA A 39 31.77 12.03 1.92
N ASP A 40 32.04 12.44 0.69
CA ASP A 40 32.25 11.60 -0.45
C ASP A 40 31.27 10.42 -0.63
N THR A 41 30.07 10.73 -1.13
CA THR A 41 29.04 9.77 -1.48
C THR A 41 29.37 9.01 -2.78
N THR A 42 30.63 9.06 -3.25
CA THR A 42 31.02 8.50 -4.56
C THR A 42 31.40 7.02 -4.52
N GLU A 43 31.49 6.36 -3.37
CA GLU A 43 31.97 4.98 -3.35
C GLU A 43 31.02 3.88 -2.88
N LYS A 44 29.79 4.17 -2.46
CA LYS A 44 28.87 3.11 -2.00
C LYS A 44 27.58 2.92 -2.80
N THR A 45 27.39 3.62 -3.91
CA THR A 45 26.20 3.47 -4.73
C THR A 45 26.49 2.72 -6.03
N LYS A 46 27.11 1.55 -5.94
CA LYS A 46 27.01 0.51 -6.99
C LYS A 46 26.06 -0.61 -6.56
N THR A 47 24.92 -0.25 -5.99
CA THR A 47 23.78 -1.17 -5.99
C THR A 47 22.94 -0.75 -7.18
N ASP A 48 23.06 -1.52 -8.25
CA ASP A 48 22.23 -1.41 -9.45
C ASP A 48 20.75 -1.40 -9.03
N THR A 49 20.20 -0.20 -8.85
CA THR A 49 18.80 0.02 -8.45
C THR A 49 17.81 -0.33 -9.57
N THR A 50 18.31 -0.74 -10.73
CA THR A 50 17.51 -1.09 -11.90
C THR A 50 17.05 -2.55 -11.92
N GLN A 51 17.68 -3.45 -11.15
CA GLN A 51 17.27 -4.84 -11.11
C GLN A 51 16.19 -5.05 -10.04
N LEU A 52 14.97 -5.38 -10.49
CA LEU A 52 13.85 -5.72 -9.61
C LEU A 52 14.12 -6.97 -8.77
N PHE A 53 14.88 -7.93 -9.29
CA PHE A 53 15.23 -9.17 -8.62
C PHE A 53 16.61 -9.66 -9.07
N ASN A 54 17.46 -10.07 -8.11
CA ASN A 54 18.78 -10.62 -8.37
C ASN A 54 18.88 -12.04 -7.84
N PHE A 55 18.85 -13.03 -8.75
CA PHE A 55 18.96 -14.44 -8.41
C PHE A 55 20.23 -14.78 -7.61
N LYS A 56 21.39 -14.17 -7.98
CA LYS A 56 22.66 -14.43 -7.31
C LYS A 56 22.68 -13.91 -5.87
N GLU A 57 22.00 -12.79 -5.61
CA GLU A 57 21.82 -12.25 -4.26
C GLU A 57 20.88 -13.14 -3.45
N PHE A 58 19.74 -13.55 -4.01
CA PHE A 58 18.76 -14.41 -3.35
C PHE A 58 19.37 -15.74 -2.93
N PHE A 59 19.92 -16.51 -3.88
CA PHE A 59 20.51 -17.81 -3.56
C PHE A 59 21.80 -17.70 -2.72
N GLY A 60 22.57 -16.62 -2.90
CA GLY A 60 23.70 -16.32 -2.03
C GLY A 60 23.29 -16.02 -0.60
N GLY A 61 22.15 -15.35 -0.41
CA GLY A 61 21.50 -15.10 0.88
C GLY A 61 21.01 -16.40 1.52
N LEU A 62 20.28 -17.24 0.79
CA LEU A 62 19.83 -18.56 1.28
C LEU A 62 20.99 -19.46 1.72
N ALA A 63 22.12 -19.39 0.99
CA ALA A 63 23.34 -20.12 1.35
C ALA A 63 24.14 -19.44 2.48
N HIS A 64 23.65 -18.32 3.05
CA HIS A 64 24.32 -17.52 4.11
C HIS A 64 25.74 -17.01 3.70
N LYS A 65 26.02 -16.92 2.41
CA LYS A 65 27.29 -16.41 1.88
C LYS A 65 27.26 -14.89 1.66
N ARG A 66 26.09 -14.29 1.59
CA ARG A 66 25.86 -12.85 1.35
C ARG A 66 24.67 -12.36 2.12
N THR A 67 24.66 -11.08 2.46
CA THR A 67 23.45 -10.39 2.93
C THR A 67 22.55 -10.14 1.73
N ALA A 68 21.24 -10.43 1.87
CA ALA A 68 20.26 -10.16 0.84
C ALA A 68 19.33 -9.04 1.30
N SER A 69 18.91 -8.18 0.39
CA SER A 69 17.96 -7.13 0.65
C SER A 69 16.56 -7.71 0.91
N LEU A 70 15.75 -7.03 1.73
CA LEU A 70 14.37 -7.45 2.02
C LEU A 70 13.56 -7.58 0.72
N LYS A 71 13.75 -6.65 -0.24
CA LYS A 71 13.11 -6.68 -1.54
C LYS A 71 13.40 -7.99 -2.29
N THR A 72 14.68 -8.35 -2.43
CA THR A 72 15.10 -9.58 -3.12
C THR A 72 14.60 -10.82 -2.39
N LEU A 73 14.65 -10.83 -1.05
CA LEU A 73 14.16 -11.96 -0.24
C LEU A 73 12.65 -12.16 -0.38
N THR A 74 11.86 -11.09 -0.30
CA THR A 74 10.40 -11.18 -0.40
C THR A 74 9.98 -11.60 -1.80
N MET A 75 10.55 -10.99 -2.86
CA MET A 75 10.28 -11.39 -4.24
C MET A 75 10.68 -12.84 -4.51
N GLY A 76 11.85 -13.27 -4.06
CA GLY A 76 12.30 -14.65 -4.19
C GLY A 76 11.42 -15.63 -3.44
N SER A 77 11.00 -15.27 -2.21
CA SER A 77 10.14 -16.12 -1.38
C SER A 77 8.69 -16.20 -1.88
N THR A 78 8.26 -15.30 -2.75
CA THR A 78 6.97 -15.41 -3.44
C THR A 78 6.92 -16.64 -4.35
N ILE A 79 8.04 -16.92 -5.03
CA ILE A 79 8.20 -18.08 -5.93
C ILE A 79 8.73 -19.29 -5.14
N PHE A 80 9.80 -19.10 -4.36
CA PHE A 80 10.44 -20.13 -3.54
C PHE A 80 9.91 -20.06 -2.11
N ILE A 81 8.76 -20.68 -1.89
CA ILE A 81 8.05 -20.67 -0.60
C ILE A 81 9.00 -21.12 0.51
N GLY A 82 9.08 -20.34 1.60
CA GLY A 82 9.97 -20.65 2.72
C GLY A 82 11.38 -20.06 2.59
N GLY A 83 11.72 -19.35 1.51
CA GLY A 83 13.02 -18.71 1.33
C GLY A 83 13.39 -17.76 2.47
N ASN A 84 12.43 -16.94 2.93
CA ASN A 84 12.62 -16.05 4.10
C ASN A 84 12.98 -16.83 5.37
N GLN A 85 12.31 -17.96 5.64
CA GLN A 85 12.55 -18.79 6.81
C GLN A 85 13.93 -19.46 6.77
N ILE A 86 14.37 -19.88 5.57
CA ILE A 86 15.73 -20.42 5.37
C ILE A 86 16.77 -19.32 5.64
N TYR A 87 16.59 -18.13 5.10
CA TYR A 87 17.50 -17.00 5.31
C TYR A 87 17.65 -16.64 6.80
N HIS A 88 16.54 -16.64 7.56
CA HIS A 88 16.51 -16.36 8.99
C HIS A 88 16.85 -17.58 9.87
N LYS A 89 17.26 -18.73 9.28
CA LYS A 89 17.57 -20.00 9.98
C LYS A 89 16.40 -20.56 10.80
N GLN A 90 15.16 -20.26 10.40
CA GLN A 90 13.94 -20.70 11.08
C GLN A 90 13.38 -21.97 10.43
N TYR A 91 14.23 -22.99 10.27
CA TYR A 91 13.90 -24.23 9.54
C TYR A 91 12.71 -24.99 10.12
N TRP A 92 12.45 -24.84 11.42
CA TRP A 92 11.32 -25.48 12.09
C TRP A 92 9.95 -25.03 11.58
N LYS A 93 9.86 -23.83 10.96
CA LYS A 93 8.62 -23.30 10.35
C LYS A 93 8.32 -23.94 8.99
N LEU A 94 9.33 -24.48 8.29
CA LEU A 94 9.14 -25.04 6.95
C LEU A 94 8.14 -26.20 6.90
N PRO A 95 8.21 -27.20 7.81
CA PRO A 95 7.21 -28.28 7.84
C PRO A 95 5.79 -27.76 8.03
N ILE A 96 5.59 -26.70 8.83
CA ILE A 96 4.27 -26.09 9.07
C ILE A 96 3.76 -25.42 7.81
N ILE A 97 4.62 -24.65 7.12
CA ILE A 97 4.27 -23.95 5.89
C ILE A 97 3.93 -24.94 4.78
N TYR A 98 4.82 -25.89 4.50
CA TYR A 98 4.57 -26.87 3.43
C TYR A 98 3.43 -27.82 3.77
N GLY A 99 3.32 -28.23 5.04
CA GLY A 99 2.20 -29.06 5.52
C GLY A 99 0.86 -28.34 5.41
N GLY A 100 0.80 -27.07 5.81
CA GLY A 100 -0.40 -26.24 5.71
C GLY A 100 -0.84 -25.98 4.27
N ILE A 101 0.11 -25.65 3.39
CA ILE A 101 -0.17 -25.47 1.95
C ILE A 101 -0.61 -26.80 1.32
N GLY A 102 0.12 -27.88 1.60
CA GLY A 102 -0.20 -29.21 1.06
C GLY A 102 -1.56 -29.71 1.51
N ALA A 103 -1.89 -29.57 2.80
CA ALA A 103 -3.19 -29.93 3.34
C ALA A 103 -4.32 -29.10 2.74
N GLY A 104 -4.10 -27.79 2.55
CA GLY A 104 -5.09 -26.91 1.93
C GLY A 104 -5.33 -27.24 0.45
N ILE A 105 -4.28 -27.52 -0.31
CA ILE A 105 -4.41 -27.96 -1.73
C ILE A 105 -5.10 -29.32 -1.80
N TYR A 106 -4.68 -30.29 -0.99
CA TYR A 106 -5.30 -31.61 -0.96
C TYR A 106 -6.78 -31.53 -0.58
N GLY A 107 -7.12 -30.79 0.48
CA GLY A 107 -8.52 -30.57 0.88
C GLY A 107 -9.33 -29.89 -0.21
N GLY A 108 -8.75 -28.88 -0.87
CA GLY A 108 -9.39 -28.19 -2.00
C GLY A 108 -9.74 -29.14 -3.15
N ILE A 109 -8.82 -30.01 -3.55
CA ILE A 109 -9.03 -31.03 -4.59
C ILE A 109 -10.06 -32.06 -4.12
N HIS A 110 -9.92 -32.60 -2.91
CA HIS A 110 -10.78 -33.63 -2.36
C HIS A 110 -12.23 -33.17 -2.28
N PHE A 111 -12.50 -32.03 -1.62
CA PHE A 111 -13.86 -31.48 -1.54
C PHE A 111 -14.40 -30.99 -2.89
N GLY A 112 -13.54 -30.52 -3.79
CA GLY A 112 -13.91 -30.19 -5.15
C GLY A 112 -14.42 -31.40 -5.96
N ASN A 113 -13.77 -32.55 -5.78
CA ASN A 113 -14.22 -33.80 -6.41
C ASN A 113 -15.52 -34.32 -5.76
N MET A 114 -15.67 -34.20 -4.43
CA MET A 114 -16.92 -34.52 -3.75
C MET A 114 -18.09 -33.66 -4.27
N TYR A 115 -17.86 -32.34 -4.45
CA TYR A 115 -18.87 -31.48 -5.05
C TYR A 115 -19.30 -31.93 -6.45
N LYS A 116 -18.36 -32.36 -7.30
CA LYS A 116 -18.65 -32.85 -8.64
C LYS A 116 -19.46 -34.17 -8.63
N SER A 117 -19.28 -35.00 -7.61
CA SER A 117 -19.97 -36.29 -7.51
C SER A 117 -21.34 -36.22 -6.82
N THR A 118 -21.48 -35.34 -5.81
CA THR A 118 -22.70 -35.24 -4.97
C THR A 118 -23.61 -34.07 -5.37
N GLY A 119 -23.04 -33.00 -5.98
CA GLY A 119 -23.77 -31.75 -6.28
C GLY A 119 -24.05 -30.86 -5.07
N GLU A 120 -23.62 -31.26 -3.85
CA GLU A 120 -23.93 -30.52 -2.62
C GLU A 120 -23.09 -29.25 -2.49
N ALA A 121 -23.76 -28.11 -2.35
CA ALA A 121 -23.12 -26.78 -2.27
C ALA A 121 -22.11 -26.63 -1.12
N GLN A 122 -22.28 -27.37 -0.02
CA GLN A 122 -21.36 -27.35 1.11
C GLN A 122 -19.93 -27.78 0.74
N TYR A 123 -19.77 -28.79 -0.12
CA TYR A 123 -18.44 -29.23 -0.55
C TYR A 123 -17.74 -28.20 -1.42
N LYS A 124 -18.48 -27.42 -2.21
CA LYS A 124 -17.94 -26.27 -2.93
C LYS A 124 -17.35 -25.24 -1.95
N THR A 125 -18.07 -24.97 -0.86
CA THR A 125 -17.61 -24.03 0.18
C THR A 125 -16.35 -24.56 0.88
N TYR A 126 -16.31 -25.85 1.25
CA TYR A 126 -15.14 -26.47 1.88
C TYR A 126 -13.93 -26.49 0.95
N SER A 127 -14.12 -26.77 -0.33
CA SER A 127 -13.06 -26.66 -1.34
C SER A 127 -12.49 -25.26 -1.42
N THR A 128 -13.34 -24.25 -1.50
CA THR A 128 -12.92 -22.85 -1.55
C THR A 128 -12.17 -22.43 -0.27
N LEU A 129 -12.69 -22.78 0.91
CA LEU A 129 -12.04 -22.49 2.19
C LEU A 129 -10.66 -23.15 2.32
N SER A 130 -10.52 -24.40 1.80
CA SER A 130 -9.24 -25.10 1.81
C SER A 130 -8.17 -24.39 0.96
N TYR A 131 -8.53 -23.93 -0.25
CA TYR A 131 -7.62 -23.15 -1.09
C TYR A 131 -7.29 -21.79 -0.48
N VAL A 132 -8.29 -21.11 0.10
CA VAL A 132 -8.06 -19.84 0.82
C VAL A 132 -7.12 -20.07 2.01
N GLY A 133 -7.28 -21.16 2.75
CA GLY A 133 -6.39 -21.56 3.85
C GLY A 133 -4.95 -21.74 3.37
N ALA A 134 -4.73 -22.46 2.26
CA ALA A 134 -3.39 -22.60 1.66
C ALA A 134 -2.78 -21.23 1.28
N GLY A 135 -3.59 -20.36 0.67
CA GLY A 135 -3.19 -19.00 0.33
C GLY A 135 -2.81 -18.16 1.56
N LEU A 136 -3.55 -18.27 2.65
CA LEU A 136 -3.26 -17.58 3.90
C LEU A 136 -1.96 -18.07 4.57
N VAL A 137 -1.66 -19.37 4.50
CA VAL A 137 -0.38 -19.91 5.01
C VAL A 137 0.78 -19.37 4.18
N TRP A 138 0.65 -19.36 2.86
CA TRP A 138 1.67 -18.78 1.98
C TRP A 138 1.88 -17.29 2.24
N TRP A 139 0.79 -16.50 2.31
CA TRP A 139 0.82 -15.08 2.62
C TRP A 139 1.44 -14.83 4.01
N GLY A 140 1.06 -15.62 5.03
CA GLY A 140 1.62 -15.54 6.37
C GLY A 140 3.12 -15.80 6.41
N SER A 141 3.64 -16.69 5.55
CA SER A 141 5.08 -16.95 5.44
C SER A 141 5.85 -15.73 4.88
N LEU A 142 5.26 -14.98 3.94
CA LEU A 142 5.85 -13.75 3.43
C LEU A 142 5.85 -12.64 4.49
N MET A 143 4.74 -12.50 5.22
CA MET A 143 4.61 -11.54 6.30
C MET A 143 5.63 -11.81 7.43
N ASP A 144 5.78 -13.07 7.83
CA ASP A 144 6.77 -13.50 8.83
C ASP A 144 8.19 -13.11 8.39
N GLY A 145 8.53 -13.29 7.12
CA GLY A 145 9.81 -12.87 6.56
C GLY A 145 10.06 -11.37 6.67
N ALA A 146 9.04 -10.55 6.39
CA ALA A 146 9.14 -9.10 6.50
C ALA A 146 9.28 -8.61 7.95
N VAL A 147 8.60 -9.28 8.88
CA VAL A 147 8.69 -8.98 10.33
C VAL A 147 10.05 -9.37 10.89
N CYS A 148 10.57 -10.56 10.53
CA CYS A 148 11.84 -11.07 11.05
C CYS A 148 13.08 -10.39 10.44
N PHE A 149 12.94 -9.66 9.36
CA PHE A 149 14.05 -8.97 8.72
C PHE A 149 14.62 -7.87 9.64
N LYS A 150 15.93 -7.89 9.84
CA LYS A 150 16.62 -6.86 10.64
C LYS A 150 17.09 -5.74 9.70
N SER A 151 16.69 -4.50 9.97
CA SER A 151 17.11 -3.30 9.29
C SER A 151 17.69 -2.32 10.29
N ASP A 152 18.74 -1.61 9.90
CA ASP A 152 19.36 -0.56 10.71
C ASP A 152 18.56 0.76 10.65
N LYS A 153 17.62 0.86 9.69
CA LYS A 153 16.75 2.02 9.50
C LYS A 153 15.37 1.82 10.11
N SER A 154 14.83 2.85 10.72
CA SER A 154 13.46 2.84 11.26
C SER A 154 12.82 4.22 11.07
N PRO A 155 11.78 4.32 10.22
CA PRO A 155 11.18 3.26 9.39
C PRO A 155 12.05 2.87 8.19
N ASP A 156 12.03 1.58 7.83
CA ASP A 156 12.70 1.07 6.66
C ASP A 156 11.75 1.15 5.45
N PRO A 157 12.09 1.90 4.37
CA PRO A 157 11.25 2.03 3.19
C PRO A 157 10.93 0.69 2.51
N ALA A 158 11.88 -0.26 2.49
CA ALA A 158 11.65 -1.58 1.93
C ALA A 158 10.60 -2.36 2.72
N ARG A 159 10.66 -2.28 4.06
CA ARG A 159 9.70 -2.93 4.95
C ARG A 159 8.31 -2.28 4.84
N SER A 160 8.25 -0.95 4.79
CA SER A 160 7.01 -0.21 4.59
C SER A 160 6.31 -0.62 3.29
N THR A 161 7.08 -0.73 2.20
CA THR A 161 6.58 -1.20 0.90
C THR A 161 6.04 -2.63 0.97
N VAL A 162 6.80 -3.57 1.57
CA VAL A 162 6.37 -4.97 1.69
C VAL A 162 5.10 -5.09 2.53
N TYR A 163 5.00 -4.35 3.63
CA TYR A 163 3.79 -4.33 4.47
C TYR A 163 2.58 -3.82 3.70
N SER A 164 2.73 -2.72 2.93
CA SER A 164 1.65 -2.18 2.09
C SER A 164 1.26 -3.11 0.94
N LEU A 165 2.22 -3.87 0.38
CA LEU A 165 1.96 -4.90 -0.64
C LEU A 165 1.24 -6.12 -0.07
N LEU A 166 1.50 -6.51 1.16
CA LEU A 166 0.88 -7.67 1.78
C LEU A 166 -0.49 -7.35 2.37
N LEU A 167 -0.63 -6.18 2.97
CA LEU A 167 -1.89 -5.73 3.56
C LEU A 167 -2.07 -4.23 3.33
N PRO A 168 -3.12 -3.81 2.60
CA PRO A 168 -3.39 -2.38 2.40
C PRO A 168 -3.50 -1.62 3.72
N GLY A 169 -2.77 -0.52 3.83
CA GLY A 169 -2.73 0.31 5.03
C GLY A 169 -1.66 -0.08 6.06
N LEU A 170 -1.09 -1.29 6.02
CA LEU A 170 -0.13 -1.72 7.03
C LEU A 170 1.20 -0.96 6.97
N GLY A 171 1.64 -0.55 5.77
CA GLY A 171 2.82 0.30 5.62
C GLY A 171 2.64 1.66 6.24
N GLN A 172 1.44 2.27 6.12
CA GLN A 172 1.11 3.53 6.78
C GLN A 172 1.10 3.37 8.31
N VAL A 173 0.58 2.25 8.83
CA VAL A 173 0.66 1.92 10.26
C VAL A 173 2.13 1.84 10.71
N TYR A 174 2.96 1.14 9.95
CA TYR A 174 4.38 0.99 10.25
C TYR A 174 5.13 2.33 10.26
N ASN A 175 4.77 3.25 9.36
CA ASN A 175 5.33 4.60 9.29
C ASN A 175 4.79 5.55 10.37
N GLY A 176 3.77 5.14 11.16
CA GLY A 176 3.11 5.98 12.15
C GLY A 176 2.01 6.89 11.60
N GLU A 177 1.65 6.74 10.34
CA GLU A 177 0.64 7.54 9.62
C GLU A 177 -0.77 6.95 9.75
N PHE A 178 -1.26 6.78 10.98
CA PHE A 178 -2.53 6.09 11.27
C PHE A 178 -3.74 6.76 10.63
N TRP A 179 -3.71 8.07 10.43
CA TRP A 179 -4.81 8.82 9.84
C TRP A 179 -5.04 8.50 8.35
N LYS A 180 -4.00 8.07 7.62
CA LYS A 180 -4.09 7.66 6.21
C LYS A 180 -4.75 6.29 6.05
N VAL A 181 -4.68 5.44 7.07
CA VAL A 181 -5.22 4.07 7.01
C VAL A 181 -6.71 4.04 6.66
N PRO A 182 -7.61 4.75 7.39
CA PRO A 182 -9.03 4.77 7.05
C PRO A 182 -9.31 5.38 5.68
N LEU A 183 -8.49 6.35 5.24
CA LEU A 183 -8.59 6.94 3.90
C LEU A 183 -8.37 5.88 2.80
N TYR A 184 -7.25 5.16 2.85
CA TYR A 184 -6.94 4.14 1.86
C TYR A 184 -7.87 2.93 1.93
N LEU A 185 -8.24 2.47 3.12
CA LEU A 185 -9.21 1.39 3.27
C LEU A 185 -10.60 1.81 2.77
N GLY A 186 -11.02 3.05 2.99
CA GLY A 186 -12.27 3.61 2.47
C GLY A 186 -12.29 3.69 0.94
N LEU A 187 -11.22 4.20 0.35
CA LEU A 187 -11.06 4.25 -1.12
C LEU A 187 -11.05 2.85 -1.72
N MET A 188 -10.34 1.90 -1.10
CA MET A 188 -10.30 0.51 -1.53
C MET A 188 -11.69 -0.14 -1.46
N ALA A 189 -12.37 -0.01 -0.32
CA ALA A 189 -13.70 -0.57 -0.13
C ALA A 189 -14.72 0.05 -1.11
N GLY A 190 -14.65 1.35 -1.34
CA GLY A 190 -15.48 2.05 -2.33
C GLY A 190 -15.23 1.52 -3.75
N SER A 191 -13.97 1.42 -4.16
CA SER A 191 -13.58 0.91 -5.47
C SER A 191 -14.04 -0.54 -5.68
N VAL A 192 -13.86 -1.41 -4.67
CA VAL A 192 -14.33 -2.80 -4.71
C VAL A 192 -15.85 -2.87 -4.81
N ASN A 193 -16.57 -2.00 -4.07
CA ASN A 193 -18.02 -1.94 -4.15
C ASN A 193 -18.50 -1.57 -5.57
N PHE A 194 -17.83 -0.61 -6.23
CA PHE A 194 -18.14 -0.28 -7.63
C PHE A 194 -17.91 -1.47 -8.57
N VAL A 195 -16.85 -2.27 -8.37
CA VAL A 195 -16.64 -3.50 -9.15
C VAL A 195 -17.81 -4.46 -8.96
N VAL A 196 -18.23 -4.70 -7.71
CA VAL A 196 -19.32 -5.63 -7.39
C VAL A 196 -20.64 -5.15 -8.00
N ASP A 197 -21.00 -3.89 -7.81
CA ASP A 197 -22.25 -3.33 -8.33
C ASP A 197 -22.31 -3.36 -9.85
N ASN A 198 -21.25 -2.91 -10.54
CA ASN A 198 -21.18 -2.93 -12.00
C ASN A 198 -21.18 -4.35 -12.55
N ASN A 199 -20.54 -5.31 -11.87
CA ASN A 199 -20.56 -6.71 -12.27
C ASN A 199 -21.95 -7.35 -12.09
N LEU A 200 -22.67 -7.03 -11.02
CA LEU A 200 -24.06 -7.48 -10.82
C LEU A 200 -24.99 -6.94 -11.92
N GLN A 201 -24.86 -5.67 -12.26
CA GLN A 201 -25.61 -5.07 -13.37
C GLN A 201 -25.25 -5.69 -14.72
N TYR A 202 -23.97 -5.93 -14.97
CA TYR A 202 -23.53 -6.64 -16.18
C TYR A 202 -24.14 -8.03 -16.29
N ILE A 203 -24.13 -8.83 -15.22
CA ILE A 203 -24.72 -10.18 -15.19
C ILE A 203 -26.23 -10.09 -15.45
N ARG A 204 -26.94 -9.15 -14.82
CA ARG A 204 -28.36 -8.90 -15.02
C ARG A 204 -28.70 -8.58 -16.48
N TRP A 205 -28.01 -7.61 -17.07
CA TRP A 205 -28.27 -7.21 -18.45
C TRP A 205 -27.81 -8.25 -19.47
N LYS A 206 -26.80 -9.06 -19.16
CA LYS A 206 -26.42 -10.22 -19.93
C LYS A 206 -27.55 -11.24 -19.97
N ALA A 207 -28.11 -11.60 -18.83
CA ALA A 207 -29.23 -12.53 -18.75
C ALA A 207 -30.49 -12.00 -19.50
N THR A 208 -30.76 -10.69 -19.39
CA THR A 208 -31.84 -10.03 -20.12
C THR A 208 -31.61 -10.08 -21.64
N TYR A 209 -30.37 -9.86 -22.10
CA TYR A 209 -30.01 -9.97 -23.52
C TYR A 209 -30.17 -11.42 -24.04
N ASP A 210 -29.65 -12.39 -23.28
CA ASP A 210 -29.72 -13.79 -23.63
C ASP A 210 -31.20 -14.28 -23.73
N ALA A 211 -32.07 -13.82 -22.80
CA ALA A 211 -33.52 -14.09 -22.84
C ALA A 211 -34.22 -13.39 -24.02
N ALA A 212 -33.83 -12.14 -24.35
CA ALA A 212 -34.42 -11.41 -25.48
C ALA A 212 -34.08 -12.00 -26.84
N THR A 213 -32.92 -12.68 -26.94
CA THR A 213 -32.42 -13.30 -28.19
C THR A 213 -32.67 -14.79 -28.24
N SER A 214 -33.24 -15.42 -27.20
CA SER A 214 -33.56 -16.82 -27.17
C SER A 214 -34.66 -17.18 -28.21
N GLU A 215 -34.44 -18.20 -28.98
CA GLU A 215 -35.45 -18.80 -29.88
C GLU A 215 -36.41 -19.76 -29.19
N ASP A 216 -36.15 -20.08 -27.93
CA ASP A 216 -36.95 -21.00 -27.12
C ASP A 216 -38.21 -20.28 -26.61
N GLU A 217 -39.40 -20.76 -27.04
CA GLU A 217 -40.70 -20.23 -26.65
C GLU A 217 -40.99 -20.40 -25.15
N SER A 218 -40.26 -21.28 -24.45
CA SER A 218 -40.40 -21.50 -23.01
C SER A 218 -39.77 -20.38 -22.18
N VAL A 219 -38.89 -19.54 -22.76
CA VAL A 219 -38.21 -18.43 -22.08
C VAL A 219 -39.08 -17.17 -22.14
N GLU A 220 -39.49 -16.67 -20.97
CA GLU A 220 -40.24 -15.43 -20.87
C GLU A 220 -39.44 -14.26 -21.46
N LYS A 221 -39.98 -13.63 -22.50
CA LYS A 221 -39.31 -12.48 -23.15
C LYS A 221 -39.36 -11.26 -22.26
N PRO A 222 -38.21 -10.63 -22.03
CA PRO A 222 -38.15 -9.42 -21.19
C PRO A 222 -38.83 -8.22 -21.89
N PRO A 223 -39.28 -7.18 -21.12
CA PRO A 223 -39.94 -6.00 -21.70
C PRO A 223 -38.99 -5.10 -22.49
N TYR A 224 -37.70 -5.44 -22.53
CA TYR A 224 -36.67 -4.66 -23.21
C TYR A 224 -36.31 -5.29 -24.56
N SER A 225 -36.07 -4.43 -25.58
CA SER A 225 -35.56 -4.92 -26.86
C SER A 225 -34.15 -5.50 -26.72
N ALA A 226 -33.81 -6.50 -27.57
CA ALA A 226 -32.47 -7.09 -27.58
C ALA A 226 -31.37 -6.05 -27.79
N GLU A 227 -31.62 -4.99 -28.59
CA GLU A 227 -30.67 -3.92 -28.84
C GLU A 227 -30.40 -3.09 -27.59
N ASN A 228 -31.43 -2.68 -26.85
CA ASN A 228 -31.30 -1.94 -25.59
C ASN A 228 -30.59 -2.80 -24.53
N ALA A 229 -30.95 -4.09 -24.39
CA ALA A 229 -30.31 -4.99 -23.45
C ALA A 229 -28.80 -5.17 -23.76
N LYS A 230 -28.43 -5.25 -25.06
CA LYS A 230 -27.04 -5.30 -25.52
C LYS A 230 -26.29 -3.99 -25.14
N MET A 231 -26.90 -2.84 -25.37
CA MET A 231 -26.30 -1.54 -25.06
C MET A 231 -25.99 -1.43 -23.57
N PHE A 232 -26.93 -1.74 -22.68
CA PHE A 232 -26.70 -1.71 -21.22
C PHE A 232 -25.70 -2.76 -20.76
N ARG A 233 -25.74 -3.99 -21.30
CA ARG A 233 -24.72 -5.01 -21.03
C ARG A 233 -23.32 -4.51 -21.33
N ASP A 234 -23.12 -3.90 -22.51
CA ASP A 234 -21.82 -3.43 -22.96
C ASP A 234 -21.36 -2.17 -22.18
N LEU A 235 -22.32 -1.34 -21.73
CA LEU A 235 -22.07 -0.20 -20.87
C LEU A 235 -21.55 -0.64 -19.48
N TYR A 236 -22.29 -1.55 -18.82
CA TYR A 236 -21.89 -2.04 -17.50
C TYR A 236 -20.62 -2.90 -17.52
N ARG A 237 -20.35 -3.59 -18.63
CA ARG A 237 -19.06 -4.24 -18.86
C ARG A 237 -17.91 -3.24 -18.79
N ARG A 238 -18.02 -2.10 -19.51
CA ARG A 238 -16.99 -1.03 -19.47
C ARG A 238 -16.85 -0.41 -18.07
N TYR A 239 -17.96 -0.13 -17.40
CA TYR A 239 -17.90 0.41 -16.04
C TYR A 239 -17.26 -0.56 -15.05
N ARG A 240 -17.53 -1.85 -15.16
CA ARG A 240 -16.84 -2.88 -14.38
C ARG A 240 -15.33 -2.84 -14.63
N ASP A 241 -14.93 -2.79 -15.90
CA ASP A 241 -13.51 -2.81 -16.27
C ASP A 241 -12.80 -1.54 -15.77
N TYR A 242 -13.43 -0.37 -15.84
CA TYR A 242 -12.91 0.87 -15.23
C TYR A 242 -12.85 0.79 -13.69
N SER A 243 -13.81 0.15 -13.06
CA SER A 243 -13.80 -0.04 -11.61
C SER A 243 -12.65 -0.96 -11.17
N ILE A 244 -12.30 -1.98 -11.95
CA ILE A 244 -11.14 -2.84 -11.71
C ILE A 244 -9.84 -2.01 -11.80
N LEU A 245 -9.72 -1.13 -12.80
CA LEU A 245 -8.58 -0.23 -12.90
C LEU A 245 -8.51 0.72 -11.71
N ALA A 246 -9.63 1.23 -11.21
CA ALA A 246 -9.68 2.09 -10.03
C ALA A 246 -9.16 1.35 -8.78
N VAL A 247 -9.53 0.08 -8.57
CA VAL A 247 -8.99 -0.75 -7.47
C VAL A 247 -7.47 -0.88 -7.60
N ALA A 248 -6.97 -1.21 -8.80
CA ALA A 248 -5.54 -1.37 -9.04
C ALA A 248 -4.77 -0.06 -8.79
N LEU A 249 -5.29 1.08 -9.26
CA LEU A 249 -4.68 2.40 -9.05
C LEU A 249 -4.67 2.78 -7.58
N THR A 250 -5.77 2.60 -6.85
CA THR A 250 -5.85 2.88 -5.41
C THR A 250 -4.83 2.04 -4.65
N TYR A 251 -4.69 0.76 -5.02
CA TYR A 251 -3.71 -0.14 -4.41
C TYR A 251 -2.27 0.31 -4.67
N LEU A 252 -1.94 0.69 -5.92
CA LEU A 252 -0.60 1.17 -6.27
C LEU A 252 -0.27 2.48 -5.55
N ILE A 253 -1.21 3.43 -5.52
CA ILE A 253 -1.00 4.73 -4.86
C ILE A 253 -0.68 4.54 -3.37
N GLN A 254 -1.41 3.69 -2.66
CA GLN A 254 -1.15 3.46 -1.23
C GLN A 254 0.21 2.80 -0.97
N VAL A 255 0.69 1.92 -1.87
CA VAL A 255 2.03 1.31 -1.76
C VAL A 255 3.12 2.35 -1.99
N ILE A 256 2.95 3.19 -3.02
CA ILE A 256 3.89 4.27 -3.34
C ILE A 256 3.94 5.28 -2.19
N ASP A 257 2.78 5.72 -1.67
CA ASP A 257 2.71 6.65 -0.54
C ASP A 257 3.45 6.13 0.69
N ALA A 258 3.24 4.86 1.05
CA ALA A 258 3.93 4.25 2.19
C ALA A 258 5.45 4.20 2.00
N ASN A 259 5.92 3.90 0.79
CA ASN A 259 7.34 3.89 0.45
C ASN A 259 7.95 5.29 0.51
N VAL A 260 7.32 6.25 -0.17
CA VAL A 260 7.80 7.64 -0.23
C VAL A 260 7.85 8.26 1.16
N PHE A 261 6.81 8.04 1.97
CA PHE A 261 6.76 8.60 3.31
C PHE A 261 7.87 8.03 4.22
N ALA A 262 8.17 6.73 4.11
CA ALA A 262 9.28 6.12 4.85
C ALA A 262 10.65 6.70 4.42
N TYR A 263 10.83 7.03 3.14
CA TYR A 263 12.03 7.74 2.68
C TYR A 263 12.08 9.18 3.20
N MET A 264 10.94 9.87 3.23
CA MET A 264 10.89 11.27 3.69
C MET A 264 11.17 11.42 5.18
N GLN A 265 10.94 10.40 5.99
CA GLN A 265 11.30 10.42 7.42
C GLN A 265 12.82 10.40 7.66
N ASP A 266 13.60 9.89 6.72
CA ASP A 266 15.07 9.92 6.77
C ASP A 266 15.65 11.29 6.29
N PHE A 267 14.80 12.16 5.69
CA PHE A 267 15.24 13.47 5.24
C PHE A 267 15.16 14.47 6.42
N GLU A 268 16.28 14.78 6.98
CA GLU A 268 16.42 15.94 7.85
C GLU A 268 16.43 17.20 6.97
N VAL A 269 15.39 18.02 7.12
CA VAL A 269 15.41 19.36 6.54
C VAL A 269 16.33 20.19 7.45
N ASN A 270 17.51 20.54 6.94
CA ASN A 270 18.39 21.51 7.61
C ASN A 270 17.65 22.86 7.64
N ASP A 271 17.11 23.20 8.80
CA ASP A 271 16.54 24.52 9.09
C ASP A 271 17.64 25.60 9.33
N ASP A 272 18.85 25.38 8.81
CA ASP A 272 19.99 26.25 9.02
C ASP A 272 19.85 27.61 8.34
N ILE A 273 18.92 27.74 7.39
CA ILE A 273 18.60 29.02 6.75
C ILE A 273 17.41 29.64 7.47
N SER A 274 17.66 30.45 8.48
CA SER A 274 16.60 31.22 9.12
C SER A 274 16.62 32.68 8.60
N MET A 275 15.47 33.11 8.10
CA MET A 275 15.25 34.51 7.74
C MET A 275 14.49 35.20 8.86
N ARG A 276 15.10 36.26 9.43
CA ARG A 276 14.52 37.06 10.49
C ARG A 276 14.25 38.47 9.97
N ILE A 277 13.03 38.90 10.03
CA ILE A 277 12.62 40.25 9.65
C ILE A 277 12.24 40.95 10.93
N GLU A 278 13.02 42.02 11.29
CA GLU A 278 12.77 42.78 12.49
C GLU A 278 12.69 44.29 12.16
N PRO A 279 11.81 45.05 12.84
CA PRO A 279 11.86 46.49 12.76
C PRO A 279 13.21 46.99 13.35
N ALA A 280 13.91 47.78 12.57
CA ALA A 280 15.21 48.34 12.98
C ALA A 280 15.17 49.84 13.00
N VAL A 281 15.72 50.40 14.07
CA VAL A 281 15.96 51.85 14.19
C VAL A 281 17.45 52.05 14.15
N GLN A 282 17.92 52.76 13.12
CA GLN A 282 19.34 53.04 12.97
C GLN A 282 19.62 54.54 13.05
N PRO A 283 20.67 54.97 13.81
CA PRO A 283 21.13 56.35 13.78
C PRO A 283 21.73 56.67 12.41
N ILE A 284 21.26 57.70 11.78
CA ILE A 284 21.83 58.24 10.55
C ILE A 284 22.47 59.58 10.80
N GLN A 285 23.64 59.76 10.20
CA GLN A 285 24.27 61.09 10.15
C GLN A 285 24.03 61.70 8.77
N TYR A 286 23.43 62.83 8.72
CA TYR A 286 23.24 63.58 7.50
C TYR A 286 23.76 65.02 7.70
N ALA A 287 24.21 65.65 6.62
CA ALA A 287 24.71 67.02 6.66
C ALA A 287 23.72 67.94 5.99
N VAL A 288 23.29 68.97 6.70
CA VAL A 288 22.50 70.11 6.17
C VAL A 288 23.31 71.35 6.24
N GLY A 289 23.65 72.01 5.10
CA GLY A 289 24.46 73.17 5.02
C GLY A 289 25.90 73.00 5.53
N GLY A 290 26.47 71.79 5.48
CA GLY A 290 27.81 71.45 5.95
C GLY A 290 27.93 71.18 7.49
N ILE A 291 26.82 71.18 8.21
CA ILE A 291 26.76 70.85 9.62
C ILE A 291 26.24 69.44 9.81
N PRO A 292 27.02 68.50 10.43
CA PRO A 292 26.56 67.16 10.69
C PRO A 292 25.40 67.16 11.69
N GLN A 293 24.31 66.53 11.34
CA GLN A 293 23.18 66.34 12.23
C GLN A 293 22.95 64.85 12.43
N ALA A 294 22.54 64.44 13.62
CA ALA A 294 22.15 63.11 13.95
C ALA A 294 20.63 62.94 13.84
N GLY A 295 20.18 61.96 13.06
CA GLY A 295 18.78 61.57 12.94
C GLY A 295 18.60 60.10 13.21
N MET A 296 17.35 59.66 13.34
CA MET A 296 16.98 58.24 13.42
C MET A 296 16.21 57.88 12.18
N SER A 297 16.62 56.79 11.54
CA SER A 297 15.82 56.16 10.48
C SER A 297 15.12 54.91 11.01
N VAL A 298 13.87 54.74 10.66
CA VAL A 298 13.09 53.57 10.97
C VAL A 298 12.97 52.72 9.67
N GLY A 299 13.38 51.51 9.76
CA GLY A 299 13.36 50.56 8.62
C GLY A 299 13.13 49.15 9.08
N MET A 300 13.27 48.21 8.17
CA MET A 300 13.25 46.77 8.47
C MET A 300 14.63 46.17 8.18
N SER A 301 15.18 45.42 9.13
CA SER A 301 16.37 44.61 8.93
C SER A 301 16.00 43.21 8.55
N VAL A 302 16.65 42.68 7.53
CA VAL A 302 16.51 41.26 7.10
C VAL A 302 17.82 40.57 7.44
N GLY A 303 17.80 39.73 8.45
CA GLY A 303 18.93 38.88 8.82
C GLY A 303 18.75 37.48 8.19
N LEU A 304 19.73 37.05 7.43
CA LEU A 304 19.84 35.67 6.96
C LEU A 304 20.94 34.99 7.78
N ARG A 305 20.62 33.91 8.43
CA ARG A 305 21.56 33.07 9.16
C ARG A 305 21.73 31.76 8.37
N PHE A 306 22.98 31.50 8.00
CA PHE A 306 23.38 30.28 7.28
C PHE A 306 23.98 29.28 8.25
#